data_458b4a1e96cbb3b0e772ed97dfecaf9e
#
_entry.id   458b4a1e96cbb3b0e772ed97dfecaf9e
#
_cell.length_a   1.000
_cell.length_b   1.000
_cell.length_c   1.000
_cell.angle_alpha   90.00
_cell.angle_beta   90.00
_cell.angle_gamma   90.00
#
_symmetry.space_group_name_H-M   'P 1'
#
loop_
_entity.id
_entity.type
_entity.pdbx_description
1 polymer ?
#
loop_
_entity_poly.entity_id
_entity_poly.type
_entity_poly.pdbx_seq_one_letter_code
_entity_poly.pdbx_strand_id
1 'polypeptide(L)'
;MKISRIIKTIFMADFVAGLLIAIKKIFKTKKTINYPFERGKISPRFRGEHALRRYPNGEERCIACKLCEAVCPAQAITIESEIRDDGSRKTTRYDIDMLKCIYCGLCEESCPVDAIVQGPNFEFGTETREELYYDKQKLLENGDRWETVLAENIKADSPFR
;
A
#
# COMPACT_ATOMS: atom_id res chain seq x y z
N MET A 1 -22.23 21.15 -42.63
CA MET A 1 -22.70 20.20 -41.60
C MET A 1 -23.49 19.11 -42.33
N LYS A 2 -23.09 17.82 -42.21
CA LYS A 2 -23.73 16.76 -43.02
C LYS A 2 -25.14 16.49 -42.57
N ILE A 3 -26.14 16.51 -43.47
CA ILE A 3 -27.57 16.27 -43.22
C ILE A 3 -27.79 14.98 -42.38
N SER A 4 -26.95 13.95 -42.57
CA SER A 4 -26.98 12.71 -41.78
C SER A 4 -26.76 12.93 -40.28
N ARG A 5 -25.99 13.95 -39.87
CA ARG A 5 -25.77 14.26 -38.47
C ARG A 5 -27.03 14.88 -37.82
N ILE A 6 -27.70 15.76 -38.57
CA ILE A 6 -28.96 16.41 -38.12
C ILE A 6 -30.04 15.34 -37.93
N ILE A 7 -30.20 14.42 -38.89
CA ILE A 7 -31.16 13.32 -38.78
C ILE A 7 -30.88 12.45 -37.57
N LYS A 8 -29.62 12.04 -37.31
CA LYS A 8 -29.24 11.26 -36.14
C LYS A 8 -29.54 11.98 -34.81
N THR A 9 -29.33 13.30 -34.78
CA THR A 9 -29.63 14.09 -33.59
C THR A 9 -31.11 14.19 -33.32
N ILE A 10 -31.94 14.41 -34.38
CA ILE A 10 -33.40 14.48 -34.25
C ILE A 10 -33.98 13.14 -33.75
N PHE A 11 -33.49 12.01 -34.27
CA PHE A 11 -33.93 10.67 -33.87
C PHE A 11 -33.22 10.14 -32.63
N MET A 12 -32.41 10.94 -31.96
CA MET A 12 -31.66 10.55 -30.76
C MET A 12 -30.93 9.20 -30.94
N ALA A 13 -30.37 8.95 -32.13
CA ALA A 13 -29.77 7.66 -32.48
C ALA A 13 -28.66 7.23 -31.54
N ASP A 14 -27.88 8.18 -31.02
CA ASP A 14 -26.80 7.89 -30.06
C ASP A 14 -27.36 7.49 -28.69
N PHE A 15 -28.52 8.05 -28.30
CA PHE A 15 -29.21 7.64 -27.07
C PHE A 15 -29.74 6.20 -27.19
N VAL A 16 -30.38 5.88 -28.30
CA VAL A 16 -30.87 4.51 -28.58
C VAL A 16 -29.69 3.52 -28.62
N ALA A 17 -28.59 3.88 -29.27
CA ALA A 17 -27.38 3.05 -29.30
C ALA A 17 -26.82 2.81 -27.88
N GLY A 18 -26.75 3.85 -27.04
CA GLY A 18 -26.37 3.73 -25.64
C GLY A 18 -27.28 2.80 -24.83
N LEU A 19 -28.59 2.94 -25.01
CA LEU A 19 -29.59 2.08 -24.37
C LEU A 19 -29.41 0.61 -24.77
N LEU A 20 -29.21 0.33 -26.06
CA LEU A 20 -28.95 -1.02 -26.55
C LEU A 20 -27.67 -1.64 -25.96
N ILE A 21 -26.62 -0.84 -25.80
CA ILE A 21 -25.38 -1.28 -25.13
C ILE A 21 -25.67 -1.63 -23.66
N ALA A 22 -26.41 -0.81 -22.95
CA ALA A 22 -26.77 -1.05 -21.56
C ALA A 22 -27.59 -2.35 -21.41
N ILE A 23 -28.61 -2.54 -22.24
CA ILE A 23 -29.43 -3.77 -22.27
C ILE A 23 -28.57 -4.99 -22.54
N LYS A 24 -27.67 -4.92 -23.54
CA LYS A 24 -26.74 -6.02 -23.88
C LYS A 24 -25.82 -6.36 -22.70
N LYS A 25 -25.44 -5.39 -21.85
CA LYS A 25 -24.59 -5.62 -20.68
C LYS A 25 -25.32 -6.35 -19.54
N ILE A 26 -26.65 -6.19 -19.41
CA ILE A 26 -27.46 -6.91 -18.41
C ILE A 26 -27.35 -8.44 -18.60
N PHE A 27 -27.29 -8.91 -19.85
CA PHE A 27 -27.20 -10.33 -20.19
C PHE A 27 -25.77 -10.89 -20.23
N LYS A 28 -24.75 -10.07 -19.95
CA LYS A 28 -23.36 -10.54 -19.86
C LYS A 28 -23.02 -11.05 -18.46
N THR A 29 -22.07 -12.00 -18.40
CA THR A 29 -21.51 -12.46 -17.14
C THR A 29 -20.90 -11.29 -16.36
N LYS A 30 -21.19 -11.21 -15.07
CA LYS A 30 -20.64 -10.19 -14.18
C LYS A 30 -19.12 -10.32 -14.10
N LYS A 31 -18.44 -9.19 -14.15
CA LYS A 31 -16.98 -9.08 -13.98
C LYS A 31 -16.58 -8.53 -12.61
N THR A 32 -17.54 -8.02 -11.86
CA THR A 32 -17.36 -7.49 -10.51
C THR A 32 -17.25 -8.63 -9.51
N ILE A 33 -16.37 -8.47 -8.54
CA ILE A 33 -16.29 -9.35 -7.36
C ILE A 33 -17.20 -8.84 -6.25
N ASN A 34 -17.73 -9.74 -5.44
CA ASN A 34 -18.63 -9.41 -4.33
C ASN A 34 -17.81 -9.17 -3.05
N TYR A 35 -17.11 -8.03 -2.98
CA TYR A 35 -16.39 -7.62 -1.78
C TYR A 35 -17.38 -7.28 -0.64
N PRO A 36 -17.13 -7.65 0.63
CA PRO A 36 -15.91 -8.27 1.19
C PRO A 36 -15.89 -9.82 1.14
N PHE A 37 -16.95 -10.47 0.64
CA PHE A 37 -17.07 -11.94 0.63
C PHE A 37 -16.10 -12.58 -0.37
N GLU A 38 -15.82 -11.89 -1.47
CA GLU A 38 -14.82 -12.29 -2.45
C GLU A 38 -13.70 -11.23 -2.50
N ARG A 39 -12.44 -11.68 -2.44
CA ARG A 39 -11.28 -10.80 -2.54
C ARG A 39 -10.50 -11.07 -3.81
N GLY A 40 -10.12 -10.02 -4.51
CA GLY A 40 -9.24 -10.11 -5.67
C GLY A 40 -7.80 -10.46 -5.25
N LYS A 41 -7.04 -11.03 -6.17
CA LYS A 41 -5.60 -11.26 -5.96
C LYS A 41 -4.86 -9.92 -5.88
N ILE A 42 -4.09 -9.75 -4.82
CA ILE A 42 -3.23 -8.58 -4.61
C ILE A 42 -1.87 -8.84 -5.26
N SER A 43 -1.30 -7.82 -5.90
CA SER A 43 0.05 -7.91 -6.47
C SER A 43 1.11 -8.02 -5.36
N PRO A 44 2.22 -8.75 -5.57
CA PRO A 44 3.36 -8.74 -4.64
C PRO A 44 3.95 -7.33 -4.39
N ARG A 45 3.75 -6.40 -5.32
CA ARG A 45 4.18 -4.99 -5.21
C ARG A 45 3.09 -4.07 -4.70
N PHE A 46 2.08 -4.60 -4.05
CA PHE A 46 1.00 -3.78 -3.50
C PHE A 46 1.52 -2.96 -2.32
N ARG A 47 1.20 -1.67 -2.33
CA ARG A 47 1.63 -0.70 -1.32
C ARG A 47 0.50 -0.45 -0.32
N GLY A 48 0.36 -1.36 0.64
CA GLY A 48 -0.63 -1.24 1.71
C GLY A 48 -0.03 -0.77 3.03
N GLU A 49 -0.54 -1.30 4.14
CA GLU A 49 -0.17 -0.92 5.50
C GLU A 49 1.31 -1.16 5.79
N HIS A 50 1.97 -0.20 6.43
CA HIS A 50 3.39 -0.28 6.76
C HIS A 50 3.66 -1.29 7.88
N ALA A 51 4.82 -1.96 7.77
CA ALA A 51 5.28 -2.94 8.74
C ALA A 51 6.80 -2.85 8.94
N LEU A 52 7.26 -3.03 10.17
CA LEU A 52 8.68 -3.21 10.50
C LEU A 52 8.97 -4.69 10.72
N ARG A 53 9.95 -5.22 10.00
CA ARG A 53 10.30 -6.63 10.04
C ARG A 53 11.36 -6.94 11.10
N ARG A 54 11.33 -8.19 11.57
CA ARG A 54 12.35 -8.77 12.44
C ARG A 54 13.20 -9.82 11.70
N TYR A 55 14.35 -10.13 12.24
CA TYR A 55 15.11 -11.31 11.89
C TYR A 55 14.48 -12.56 12.52
N PRO A 56 14.78 -13.79 12.01
CA PRO A 56 14.27 -15.03 12.61
C PRO A 56 14.65 -15.24 14.09
N ASN A 57 15.70 -14.56 14.56
CA ASN A 57 16.12 -14.56 15.97
C ASN A 57 15.27 -13.62 16.85
N GLY A 58 14.28 -12.90 16.27
CA GLY A 58 13.41 -11.94 16.95
C GLY A 58 13.97 -10.52 17.04
N GLU A 59 15.22 -10.28 16.62
CA GLU A 59 15.82 -8.96 16.62
C GLU A 59 15.22 -8.07 15.52
N GLU A 60 15.12 -6.77 15.79
CA GLU A 60 14.66 -5.78 14.81
C GLU A 60 15.67 -5.64 13.66
N ARG A 61 15.19 -5.66 12.41
CA ARG A 61 16.07 -5.42 11.25
C ARG A 61 16.53 -3.98 11.12
N CYS A 62 15.79 -3.02 11.71
CA CYS A 62 16.08 -1.61 11.55
C CYS A 62 17.39 -1.22 12.24
N ILE A 63 18.34 -0.71 11.46
CA ILE A 63 19.65 -0.23 11.90
C ILE A 63 19.69 1.28 12.16
N ALA A 64 18.54 1.95 12.20
CA ALA A 64 18.41 3.38 12.43
C ALA A 64 19.26 4.27 11.49
N CYS A 65 19.37 3.89 10.22
CA CYS A 65 20.13 4.68 9.22
C CYS A 65 19.42 5.96 8.78
N LYS A 66 18.12 6.13 9.08
CA LYS A 66 17.27 7.30 8.75
C LYS A 66 17.08 7.59 7.26
N LEU A 67 17.48 6.69 6.36
CA LEU A 67 17.28 6.89 4.92
C LEU A 67 15.80 7.02 4.54
N CYS A 68 14.92 6.18 5.14
CA CYS A 68 13.50 6.24 4.89
C CYS A 68 12.84 7.54 5.37
N GLU A 69 13.33 8.14 6.47
CA GLU A 69 12.91 9.47 6.92
C GLU A 69 13.35 10.55 5.93
N ALA A 70 14.61 10.51 5.48
CA ALA A 70 15.19 11.50 4.58
C ALA A 70 14.55 11.48 3.18
N VAL A 71 14.19 10.30 2.67
CA VAL A 71 13.60 10.14 1.32
C VAL A 71 12.09 10.38 1.30
N CYS A 72 11.43 10.46 2.44
CA CYS A 72 9.97 10.58 2.52
C CYS A 72 9.48 11.94 1.99
N PRO A 73 8.79 11.99 0.83
CA PRO A 73 8.34 13.26 0.26
C PRO A 73 7.25 13.95 1.09
N ALA A 74 6.49 13.16 1.85
CA ALA A 74 5.42 13.65 2.72
C ALA A 74 5.90 13.97 4.13
N GLN A 75 7.18 13.72 4.47
CA GLN A 75 7.74 13.87 5.81
C GLN A 75 6.87 13.20 6.89
N ALA A 76 6.37 12.01 6.57
CA ALA A 76 5.47 11.24 7.41
C ALA A 76 6.19 10.38 8.44
N ILE A 77 7.50 10.18 8.31
CA ILE A 77 8.32 9.28 9.14
C ILE A 77 9.18 10.11 10.09
N THR A 78 9.21 9.71 11.35
CA THR A 78 10.07 10.32 12.38
C THR A 78 10.86 9.21 13.08
N ILE A 79 12.19 9.33 13.13
CA ILE A 79 13.08 8.32 13.70
C ILE A 79 14.00 8.95 14.74
N GLU A 80 14.02 8.38 15.94
CA GLU A 80 15.03 8.65 16.96
C GLU A 80 15.87 7.39 17.19
N SER A 81 17.14 7.58 17.46
CA SER A 81 18.09 6.47 17.60
C SER A 81 19.06 6.72 18.75
N GLU A 82 19.49 5.64 19.38
CA GLU A 82 20.56 5.60 20.37
C GLU A 82 21.68 4.67 19.93
N ILE A 83 22.85 4.84 20.53
CA ILE A 83 24.00 3.97 20.30
C ILE A 83 23.96 2.87 21.34
N ARG A 84 24.09 1.61 20.90
CA ARG A 84 24.23 0.44 21.78
C ARG A 84 25.67 0.36 22.33
N ASP A 85 25.87 -0.47 23.35
CA ASP A 85 27.19 -0.72 23.97
C ASP A 85 28.21 -1.31 22.98
N ASP A 86 27.73 -2.00 21.94
CA ASP A 86 28.53 -2.57 20.84
C ASP A 86 28.88 -1.57 19.73
N GLY A 87 28.47 -0.30 19.89
CA GLY A 87 28.67 0.76 18.90
C GLY A 87 27.66 0.75 17.74
N SER A 88 26.76 -0.23 17.66
CA SER A 88 25.69 -0.26 16.69
C SER A 88 24.58 0.74 17.06
N ARG A 89 23.69 1.07 16.07
CA ARG A 89 22.55 1.94 16.32
C ARG A 89 21.27 1.13 16.47
N LYS A 90 20.41 1.59 17.38
CA LYS A 90 19.06 1.06 17.58
C LYS A 90 18.06 2.21 17.53
N THR A 91 16.89 1.95 16.97
CA THR A 91 15.77 2.90 17.02
C THR A 91 15.14 2.88 18.41
N THR A 92 15.06 4.05 19.04
CA THR A 92 14.24 4.26 20.24
C THR A 92 12.82 4.60 19.86
N ARG A 93 12.66 5.41 18.80
CA ARG A 93 11.37 5.82 18.27
C ARG A 93 11.34 5.64 16.76
N TYR A 94 10.23 5.13 16.24
CA TYR A 94 9.96 5.02 14.82
C TYR A 94 8.47 5.21 14.59
N ASP A 95 8.09 6.39 14.16
CA ASP A 95 6.69 6.76 14.00
C ASP A 95 6.38 7.04 12.53
N ILE A 96 5.18 6.66 12.10
CA ILE A 96 4.63 7.00 10.79
C ILE A 96 3.25 7.62 10.95
N ASP A 97 3.09 8.85 10.48
CA ASP A 97 1.77 9.47 10.32
C ASP A 97 1.12 8.94 9.03
N MET A 98 0.23 7.95 9.17
CA MET A 98 -0.42 7.28 8.04
C MET A 98 -1.34 8.21 7.25
N LEU A 99 -1.80 9.33 7.84
CA LEU A 99 -2.60 10.33 7.14
C LEU A 99 -1.76 11.26 6.25
N LYS A 100 -0.49 11.47 6.60
CA LYS A 100 0.45 12.21 5.74
C LYS A 100 1.02 11.31 4.65
N CYS A 101 1.14 10.01 4.92
CA CYS A 101 1.73 9.05 4.00
C CYS A 101 0.95 8.97 2.70
N ILE A 102 1.66 9.06 1.57
CA ILE A 102 1.09 8.93 0.22
C ILE A 102 1.32 7.55 -0.39
N TYR A 103 1.82 6.59 0.38
CA TYR A 103 2.07 5.19 -0.03
C TYR A 103 2.94 5.07 -1.29
N CYS A 104 3.92 5.94 -1.46
CA CYS A 104 4.80 5.97 -2.63
C CYS A 104 5.82 4.82 -2.68
N GLY A 105 6.11 4.16 -1.54
CA GLY A 105 7.04 3.03 -1.44
C GLY A 105 8.52 3.41 -1.36
N LEU A 106 8.90 4.70 -1.46
CA LEU A 106 10.29 5.13 -1.43
C LEU A 106 11.02 4.74 -0.13
N CYS A 107 10.32 4.66 1.01
CA CYS A 107 10.88 4.22 2.27
C CYS A 107 11.32 2.74 2.22
N GLU A 108 10.55 1.89 1.57
CA GLU A 108 10.88 0.48 1.35
C GLU A 108 12.06 0.33 0.38
N GLU A 109 12.03 1.05 -0.74
CA GLU A 109 13.10 1.03 -1.75
C GLU A 109 14.45 1.54 -1.21
N SER A 110 14.43 2.51 -0.28
CA SER A 110 15.64 3.08 0.32
C SER A 110 16.22 2.26 1.47
N CYS A 111 15.51 1.24 1.96
CA CYS A 111 15.92 0.48 3.13
C CYS A 111 16.96 -0.60 2.78
N PRO A 112 18.22 -0.49 3.27
CA PRO A 112 19.28 -1.42 2.88
C PRO A 112 19.15 -2.81 3.52
N VAL A 113 18.25 -2.97 4.49
CA VAL A 113 18.07 -4.21 5.26
C VAL A 113 16.64 -4.75 5.19
N ASP A 114 15.79 -4.21 4.31
CA ASP A 114 14.36 -4.56 4.18
C ASP A 114 13.64 -4.57 5.55
N ALA A 115 13.93 -3.55 6.37
CA ALA A 115 13.30 -3.42 7.69
C ALA A 115 11.91 -2.81 7.60
N ILE A 116 11.75 -1.71 6.86
CA ILE A 116 10.45 -1.09 6.58
C ILE A 116 9.94 -1.61 5.25
N VAL A 117 8.71 -2.11 5.23
CA VAL A 117 8.04 -2.66 4.06
C VAL A 117 6.57 -2.26 4.05
N GLN A 118 5.95 -2.34 2.88
CA GLN A 118 4.50 -2.14 2.72
C GLN A 118 3.83 -3.50 2.55
N GLY A 119 2.87 -3.78 3.44
CA GLY A 119 2.19 -5.06 3.50
C GLY A 119 0.99 -5.16 2.56
N PRO A 120 0.35 -6.35 2.52
CA PRO A 120 -0.82 -6.59 1.69
C PRO A 120 -2.12 -6.01 2.29
N ASN A 121 -2.10 -5.58 3.55
CA ASN A 121 -3.29 -5.10 4.22
C ASN A 121 -3.65 -3.68 3.75
N PHE A 122 -4.92 -3.49 3.42
CA PHE A 122 -5.51 -2.19 3.08
C PHE A 122 -6.77 -1.88 3.90
N GLU A 123 -7.20 -2.82 4.76
CA GLU A 123 -8.40 -2.72 5.58
C GLU A 123 -8.01 -2.24 7.00
N PHE A 124 -7.53 -1.01 7.13
CA PHE A 124 -7.08 -0.41 8.40
C PHE A 124 -7.68 0.98 8.64
N GLY A 125 -8.91 1.20 8.19
CA GLY A 125 -9.66 2.41 8.53
C GLY A 125 -9.96 2.49 10.02
N THR A 126 -9.89 3.70 10.59
CA THR A 126 -10.12 3.98 12.01
C THR A 126 -11.07 5.17 12.18
N GLU A 127 -11.58 5.37 13.39
CA GLU A 127 -12.50 6.47 13.70
C GLU A 127 -11.77 7.76 14.05
N THR A 128 -10.55 7.67 14.58
CA THR A 128 -9.77 8.81 15.04
C THR A 128 -8.44 8.94 14.30
N ARG A 129 -7.91 10.16 14.27
CA ARG A 129 -6.61 10.45 13.64
C ARG A 129 -5.45 9.81 14.40
N GLU A 130 -5.54 9.79 15.71
CA GLU A 130 -4.51 9.29 16.62
C GLU A 130 -4.22 7.82 16.37
N GLU A 131 -5.22 7.03 16.04
CA GLU A 131 -5.08 5.60 15.72
C GLU A 131 -4.31 5.35 14.41
N LEU A 132 -4.26 6.34 13.51
CA LEU A 132 -3.46 6.32 12.28
C LEU A 132 -2.07 6.93 12.46
N TYR A 133 -1.70 7.29 13.68
CA TYR A 133 -0.33 7.62 14.04
C TYR A 133 0.35 6.35 14.57
N TYR A 134 1.07 5.65 13.68
CA TYR A 134 1.67 4.36 13.99
C TYR A 134 3.00 4.56 14.68
N ASP A 135 3.11 4.05 15.87
CA ASP A 135 4.35 3.95 16.62
C ASP A 135 5.16 2.71 16.22
N LYS A 136 6.38 2.62 16.72
CA LYS A 136 7.30 1.50 16.49
C LYS A 136 6.67 0.15 16.84
N GLN A 137 5.94 0.08 17.98
CA GLN A 137 5.35 -1.16 18.44
C GLN A 137 4.28 -1.66 17.48
N LYS A 138 3.39 -0.79 17.04
CA LYS A 138 2.34 -1.10 16.07
C LYS A 138 2.92 -1.58 14.73
N LEU A 139 4.00 -0.93 14.27
CA LEU A 139 4.69 -1.32 13.04
C LEU A 139 5.35 -2.70 13.14
N LEU A 140 5.93 -3.05 14.30
CA LEU A 140 6.50 -4.36 14.55
C LEU A 140 5.43 -5.44 14.67
N GLU A 141 4.30 -5.17 15.31
CA GLU A 141 3.15 -6.08 15.37
C GLU A 141 2.59 -6.38 13.98
N ASN A 142 2.52 -5.38 13.11
CA ASN A 142 2.16 -5.57 11.71
C ASN A 142 3.18 -6.46 10.99
N GLY A 143 4.47 -6.25 11.25
CA GLY A 143 5.55 -7.10 10.71
C GLY A 143 5.39 -8.55 11.13
N ASP A 144 5.23 -8.79 12.40
CA ASP A 144 5.07 -10.15 12.96
C ASP A 144 3.81 -10.84 12.40
N ARG A 145 2.71 -10.09 12.22
CA ARG A 145 1.45 -10.59 11.65
C ARG A 145 1.56 -11.02 10.20
N TRP A 146 2.28 -10.26 9.38
CA TRP A 146 2.31 -10.43 7.94
C TRP A 146 3.63 -11.00 7.40
N GLU A 147 4.60 -11.37 8.26
CA GLU A 147 5.97 -11.75 7.86
C GLU A 147 6.00 -12.82 6.76
N THR A 148 5.15 -13.84 6.84
CA THR A 148 5.11 -14.91 5.83
C THR A 148 4.81 -14.36 4.44
N VAL A 149 3.77 -13.51 4.33
CA VAL A 149 3.36 -12.91 3.05
C VAL A 149 4.37 -11.88 2.58
N LEU A 150 4.91 -11.07 3.52
CA LEU A 150 5.95 -10.08 3.23
C LEU A 150 7.21 -10.73 2.66
N ALA A 151 7.67 -11.83 3.25
CA ALA A 151 8.83 -12.58 2.78
C ALA A 151 8.61 -13.17 1.37
N GLU A 152 7.42 -13.71 1.10
CA GLU A 152 7.05 -14.21 -0.22
C GLU A 152 7.01 -13.09 -1.27
N ASN A 153 6.40 -11.95 -0.93
CA ASN A 153 6.32 -10.78 -1.81
C ASN A 153 7.69 -10.23 -2.16
N ILE A 154 8.58 -10.05 -1.19
CA ILE A 154 9.95 -9.58 -1.40
C ILE A 154 10.72 -10.55 -2.29
N LYS A 155 10.57 -11.87 -2.06
CA LYS A 155 11.19 -12.88 -2.90
C LYS A 155 10.67 -12.84 -4.34
N ALA A 156 9.38 -12.64 -4.54
CA ALA A 156 8.77 -12.51 -5.86
C ALA A 156 9.20 -11.22 -6.58
N ASP A 157 9.47 -10.15 -5.83
CA ASP A 157 9.91 -8.86 -6.37
C ASP A 157 11.43 -8.78 -6.61
N SER A 158 12.22 -9.64 -5.97
CA SER A 158 13.70 -9.62 -6.02
C SER A 158 14.33 -9.54 -7.41
N PRO A 159 13.76 -10.13 -8.50
CA PRO A 159 14.32 -10.00 -9.85
C PRO A 159 14.18 -8.60 -10.46
N PHE A 160 13.42 -7.70 -9.82
CA PHE A 160 13.06 -6.37 -10.33
C PHE A 160 13.58 -5.22 -9.43
N ARG A 161 14.26 -5.54 -8.33
CA ARG A 161 14.92 -4.60 -7.41
C ARG A 161 16.36 -4.36 -7.79
#